data_5f63e6d35d81d977420a55201c180766
#
_entry.id   5f63e6d35d81d977420a55201c180766
#
_cell.length_a   1.000
_cell.length_b   1.000
_cell.length_c   1.000
_cell.angle_alpha   90.00
_cell.angle_beta   90.00
_cell.angle_gamma   90.00
#
_symmetry.space_group_name_H-M   'P 1'
#
loop_
_entity.id
_entity.type
_entity.pdbx_description
1 polymer ?
#
loop_
_entity_poly.entity_id
_entity_poly.type
_entity_poly.pdbx_seq_one_letter_code
_entity_poly.pdbx_strand_id
1 'polypeptide(L)'
;TYEAEYEVTLENPAVITSVKPRRNYIIRKSTNLSRQSHIIAANLDRAFIIATIDYPEVKLPFLDRILVTCEVYNVPVTIVLNKVDLYRESHKEMLEAFHEIYEGAGYQVMEVSALTGEGIDELREACRGHVALLSGVSGVGKSSLIKALDPSLDPRVGEISEAHTQGKH
;
A
#
# COMPACT_ATOMS: atom_id res chain seq x y z
N THR A 1 -16.18 11.61 5.34
CA THR A 1 -16.62 12.31 4.12
C THR A 1 -17.88 13.07 4.46
N TYR A 2 -17.96 14.30 4.15
CA TYR A 2 -19.19 15.12 4.20
C TYR A 2 -19.48 15.61 2.78
N GLU A 3 -20.75 15.71 2.45
CA GLU A 3 -21.22 16.28 1.20
C GLU A 3 -21.91 17.60 1.56
N ALA A 4 -21.56 18.68 0.88
CA ALA A 4 -22.23 19.95 0.98
C ALA A 4 -23.07 20.17 -0.29
N GLU A 5 -24.32 20.62 -0.13
CA GLU A 5 -25.21 20.92 -1.26
C GLU A 5 -24.88 22.28 -1.92
N TYR A 6 -23.91 23.03 -1.38
CA TYR A 6 -23.48 24.35 -1.85
C TYR A 6 -22.00 24.57 -1.57
N GLU A 7 -21.42 25.52 -2.28
CA GLU A 7 -20.01 25.87 -2.09
C GLU A 7 -19.79 26.48 -0.70
N VAL A 8 -18.86 25.89 0.06
CA VAL A 8 -18.50 26.34 1.40
C VAL A 8 -17.40 27.39 1.29
N THR A 9 -17.68 28.62 1.71
CA THR A 9 -16.74 29.75 1.72
C THR A 9 -16.60 30.32 3.12
N LEU A 10 -15.65 31.25 3.33
CA LEU A 10 -15.52 31.99 4.59
C LEU A 10 -16.75 32.84 4.89
N GLU A 11 -17.45 33.31 3.86
CA GLU A 11 -18.68 34.12 3.97
C GLU A 11 -19.93 33.24 4.14
N ASN A 12 -19.86 31.98 3.70
CA ASN A 12 -20.93 31.00 3.83
C ASN A 12 -20.42 29.70 4.50
N PRO A 13 -20.16 29.72 5.82
CA PRO A 13 -19.60 28.57 6.52
C PRO A 13 -20.64 27.46 6.67
N ALA A 14 -20.20 26.20 6.47
CA ALA A 14 -21.01 25.02 6.75
C ALA A 14 -20.72 24.48 8.17
N VAL A 15 -21.74 23.92 8.78
CA VAL A 15 -21.65 23.24 10.08
C VAL A 15 -21.79 21.73 9.88
N ILE A 16 -20.81 20.96 10.37
CA ILE A 16 -20.89 19.50 10.38
C ILE A 16 -21.95 19.10 11.42
N THR A 17 -23.08 18.57 10.98
CA THR A 17 -24.18 18.13 11.85
C THR A 17 -24.10 16.66 12.25
N SER A 18 -23.43 15.83 11.42
CA SER A 18 -23.24 14.42 11.72
C SER A 18 -21.99 13.87 11.00
N VAL A 19 -21.44 12.77 11.53
CA VAL A 19 -20.35 12.02 10.92
C VAL A 19 -20.80 10.57 10.77
N LYS A 20 -20.79 10.08 9.53
CA LYS A 20 -21.14 8.66 9.25
C LYS A 20 -20.05 7.72 9.78
N PRO A 21 -20.40 6.51 10.24
CA PRO A 21 -19.42 5.48 10.61
C PRO A 21 -18.49 5.16 9.43
N ARG A 22 -17.24 4.81 9.75
CA ARG A 22 -16.29 4.32 8.75
C ARG A 22 -16.69 2.91 8.31
N ARG A 23 -16.56 2.64 7.02
CA ARG A 23 -16.77 1.29 6.43
C ARG A 23 -15.70 0.30 6.90
N ASN A 24 -14.46 0.75 6.82
CA ASN A 24 -13.25 0.06 7.24
C ASN A 24 -12.14 1.08 7.52
N TYR A 25 -11.03 0.62 8.07
CA TYR A 25 -9.85 1.45 8.32
C TYR A 25 -8.62 0.58 8.56
N ILE A 26 -7.44 1.14 8.41
CA ILE A 26 -6.17 0.53 8.80
C ILE A 26 -5.55 1.37 9.91
N ILE A 27 -5.06 0.70 10.95
CA ILE A 27 -4.37 1.35 12.07
C ILE A 27 -2.89 1.01 12.10
N ARG A 28 -2.10 1.94 12.61
CA ARG A 28 -0.72 1.71 13.02
C ARG A 28 -0.65 1.81 14.54
N LYS A 29 -0.18 0.75 15.19
CA LYS A 29 0.16 0.84 16.61
C LYS A 29 1.36 1.77 16.78
N SER A 30 1.26 2.71 17.73
CA SER A 30 2.40 3.49 18.16
C SER A 30 3.44 2.57 18.79
N THR A 31 4.71 2.72 18.42
CA THR A 31 5.84 1.99 19.04
C THR A 31 6.16 2.49 20.45
N ASN A 32 5.67 3.67 20.81
CA ASN A 32 5.77 4.21 22.16
C ASN A 32 4.63 3.66 23.02
N LEU A 33 4.89 3.46 24.30
CA LEU A 33 4.01 2.94 25.37
C LEU A 33 2.61 3.60 25.48
N SER A 34 2.27 4.53 24.60
CA SER A 34 0.94 5.10 24.50
C SER A 34 -0.02 4.08 23.86
N ARG A 35 -1.13 3.80 24.55
CA ARG A 35 -2.25 2.96 24.05
C ARG A 35 -2.95 3.56 22.80
N GLN A 36 -2.38 4.56 22.15
CA GLN A 36 -3.00 5.26 21.02
C GLN A 36 -2.64 4.54 19.71
N SER A 37 -3.64 4.03 19.03
CA SER A 37 -3.56 3.58 17.66
C SER A 37 -3.93 4.74 16.73
N HIS A 38 -3.13 4.97 15.70
CA HIS A 38 -3.42 6.00 14.70
C HIS A 38 -4.05 5.36 13.47
N ILE A 39 -5.20 5.88 13.05
CA ILE A 39 -5.80 5.49 11.77
C ILE A 39 -4.94 6.07 10.65
N ILE A 40 -4.39 5.19 9.82
CA ILE A 40 -3.56 5.56 8.66
C ILE A 40 -4.46 5.92 7.48
N ALA A 41 -5.50 5.10 7.23
CA ALA A 41 -6.43 5.27 6.14
C ALA A 41 -7.79 4.67 6.52
N ALA A 42 -8.86 5.17 5.92
CA ALA A 42 -10.23 4.72 6.18
C ALA A 42 -11.07 4.77 4.89
N ASN A 43 -12.18 4.00 4.90
CA ASN A 43 -13.11 3.91 3.77
C ASN A 43 -12.42 3.45 2.47
N LEU A 44 -11.49 2.49 2.62
CA LEU A 44 -10.74 1.92 1.52
C LEU A 44 -11.60 0.96 0.72
N ASP A 45 -11.47 0.99 -0.58
CA ASP A 45 -12.05 -0.02 -1.46
C ASP A 45 -11.06 -1.18 -1.64
N ARG A 46 -9.75 -0.91 -1.64
CA ARG A 46 -8.70 -1.92 -1.77
C ARG A 46 -7.37 -1.45 -1.19
N ALA A 47 -6.55 -2.40 -0.73
CA ALA A 47 -5.14 -2.18 -0.42
C ALA A 47 -4.26 -2.94 -1.43
N PHE A 48 -3.25 -2.26 -1.95
CA PHE A 48 -2.17 -2.86 -2.73
C PHE A 48 -0.93 -2.95 -1.84
N ILE A 49 -0.55 -4.18 -1.50
CA ILE A 49 0.61 -4.43 -0.65
C ILE A 49 1.81 -4.72 -1.54
N ILE A 50 2.72 -3.75 -1.59
CA ILE A 50 3.89 -3.81 -2.46
C ILE A 50 4.97 -4.63 -1.78
N ALA A 51 5.43 -5.65 -2.47
CA ALA A 51 6.49 -6.56 -2.06
C ALA A 51 7.53 -6.74 -3.17
N THR A 52 8.66 -7.31 -2.82
CA THR A 52 9.73 -7.72 -3.74
C THR A 52 10.33 -9.02 -3.22
N ILE A 53 10.71 -9.92 -4.12
CA ILE A 53 11.43 -11.16 -3.77
C ILE A 53 12.84 -10.81 -3.29
N ASP A 54 13.48 -9.84 -3.98
CA ASP A 54 14.79 -9.31 -3.61
C ASP A 54 14.86 -7.80 -3.93
N TYR A 55 15.91 -7.12 -3.46
CA TYR A 55 16.21 -5.70 -3.71
C TYR A 55 15.15 -4.67 -3.22
N PRO A 56 14.71 -4.70 -1.94
CA PRO A 56 15.07 -5.60 -0.83
C PRO A 56 14.15 -6.81 -0.72
N GLU A 57 14.63 -7.89 -0.13
CA GLU A 57 13.80 -9.03 0.24
C GLU A 57 12.72 -8.61 1.26
N VAL A 58 11.45 -8.87 0.94
CA VAL A 58 10.35 -8.69 1.88
C VAL A 58 10.13 -10.00 2.64
N LYS A 59 10.32 -9.96 3.93
CA LYS A 59 10.15 -11.16 4.78
C LYS A 59 8.68 -11.57 4.83
N LEU A 60 8.38 -12.84 4.49
CA LEU A 60 7.02 -13.38 4.45
C LEU A 60 6.24 -13.13 5.76
N PRO A 61 6.80 -13.33 6.98
CA PRO A 61 6.07 -13.04 8.22
C PRO A 61 5.67 -11.57 8.40
N PHE A 62 6.34 -10.64 7.73
CA PHE A 62 5.92 -9.25 7.71
C PHE A 62 4.74 -9.04 6.76
N LEU A 63 4.80 -9.64 5.57
CA LEU A 63 3.71 -9.61 4.59
C LEU A 63 2.45 -10.23 5.19
N ASP A 64 2.55 -11.43 5.76
CA ASP A 64 1.44 -12.14 6.38
C ASP A 64 0.72 -11.31 7.45
N ARG A 65 1.48 -10.60 8.31
CA ARG A 65 0.89 -9.72 9.31
C ARG A 65 0.10 -8.57 8.72
N ILE A 66 0.55 -8.01 7.59
CA ILE A 66 -0.20 -6.95 6.90
C ILE A 66 -1.47 -7.53 6.29
N LEU A 67 -1.39 -8.69 5.64
CA LEU A 67 -2.54 -9.36 5.05
C LEU A 67 -3.60 -9.67 6.11
N VAL A 68 -3.21 -10.30 7.22
CA VAL A 68 -4.12 -10.57 8.35
C VAL A 68 -4.72 -9.27 8.91
N THR A 69 -3.95 -8.20 8.97
CA THR A 69 -4.48 -6.90 9.41
C THR A 69 -5.56 -6.40 8.46
N CYS A 70 -5.35 -6.49 7.16
CA CYS A 70 -6.34 -6.08 6.16
C CYS A 70 -7.62 -6.93 6.26
N GLU A 71 -7.49 -8.25 6.45
CA GLU A 71 -8.63 -9.16 6.65
C GLU A 71 -9.45 -8.76 7.89
N VAL A 72 -8.78 -8.54 9.04
CA VAL A 72 -9.44 -8.14 10.29
C VAL A 72 -10.24 -6.85 10.13
N TYR A 73 -9.77 -5.93 9.31
CA TYR A 73 -10.44 -4.64 9.07
C TYR A 73 -11.31 -4.62 7.81
N ASN A 74 -11.55 -5.78 7.18
CA ASN A 74 -12.37 -5.92 5.96
C ASN A 74 -11.89 -5.00 4.83
N VAL A 75 -10.59 -4.98 4.57
CA VAL A 75 -9.99 -4.27 3.44
C VAL A 75 -9.51 -5.29 2.42
N PRO A 76 -10.14 -5.37 1.23
CA PRO A 76 -9.69 -6.25 0.16
C PRO A 76 -8.23 -5.97 -0.23
N VAL A 77 -7.44 -7.02 -0.46
CA VAL A 77 -6.00 -6.90 -0.73
C VAL A 77 -5.66 -7.49 -2.10
N THR A 78 -4.75 -6.81 -2.79
CA THR A 78 -3.96 -7.36 -3.90
C THR A 78 -2.49 -7.22 -3.54
N ILE A 79 -1.70 -8.28 -3.68
CA ILE A 79 -0.26 -8.24 -3.52
C ILE A 79 0.36 -7.79 -4.85
N VAL A 80 1.31 -6.87 -4.80
CA VAL A 80 2.00 -6.35 -5.98
C VAL A 80 3.48 -6.63 -5.85
N LEU A 81 3.98 -7.59 -6.61
CA LEU A 81 5.41 -7.89 -6.72
C LEU A 81 6.05 -6.90 -7.69
N ASN A 82 6.76 -5.92 -7.13
CA ASN A 82 7.46 -4.92 -7.92
C ASN A 82 8.92 -5.30 -8.17
N LYS A 83 9.53 -4.69 -9.19
CA LYS A 83 10.93 -4.90 -9.62
C LYS A 83 11.18 -6.30 -10.20
N VAL A 84 10.16 -6.90 -10.80
CA VAL A 84 10.29 -8.24 -11.41
C VAL A 84 11.39 -8.31 -12.47
N ASP A 85 11.70 -7.20 -13.10
CA ASP A 85 12.83 -7.04 -14.04
C ASP A 85 14.20 -7.39 -13.43
N LEU A 86 14.35 -7.28 -12.10
CA LEU A 86 15.61 -7.54 -11.42
C LEU A 86 15.81 -9.01 -11.02
N TYR A 87 14.72 -9.76 -10.79
CA TYR A 87 14.84 -11.06 -10.14
C TYR A 87 14.04 -12.19 -10.82
N ARG A 88 13.21 -11.92 -11.82
CA ARG A 88 12.39 -12.95 -12.48
C ARG A 88 13.20 -14.17 -12.94
N GLU A 89 14.32 -13.94 -13.62
CA GLU A 89 15.16 -15.03 -14.12
C GLU A 89 16.01 -15.67 -13.02
N SER A 90 16.58 -14.85 -12.14
CA SER A 90 17.50 -15.34 -11.10
C SER A 90 16.80 -16.00 -9.91
N HIS A 91 15.53 -15.69 -9.66
CA HIS A 91 14.74 -16.17 -8.51
C HIS A 91 13.44 -16.85 -8.94
N LYS A 92 13.45 -17.50 -10.08
CA LYS A 92 12.24 -18.12 -10.68
C LYS A 92 11.52 -19.06 -9.70
N GLU A 93 12.23 -19.95 -9.07
CA GLU A 93 11.67 -20.90 -8.10
C GLU A 93 11.02 -20.20 -6.90
N MET A 94 11.64 -19.12 -6.42
CA MET A 94 11.07 -18.33 -5.32
C MET A 94 9.81 -17.58 -5.75
N LEU A 95 9.79 -17.08 -6.98
CA LEU A 95 8.64 -16.40 -7.55
C LEU A 95 7.46 -17.38 -7.73
N GLU A 96 7.71 -18.56 -8.28
CA GLU A 96 6.71 -19.62 -8.42
C GLU A 96 6.16 -20.05 -7.04
N ALA A 97 7.02 -20.27 -6.06
CA ALA A 97 6.60 -20.61 -4.71
C ALA A 97 5.80 -19.49 -4.04
N PHE A 98 6.14 -18.23 -4.30
CA PHE A 98 5.39 -17.08 -3.80
C PHE A 98 3.96 -17.06 -4.36
N HIS A 99 3.80 -17.27 -5.66
CA HIS A 99 2.48 -17.37 -6.30
C HIS A 99 1.68 -18.54 -5.72
N GLU A 100 2.29 -19.73 -5.62
CA GLU A 100 1.62 -20.93 -5.07
C GLU A 100 1.09 -20.67 -3.64
N ILE A 101 1.90 -20.05 -2.78
CA ILE A 101 1.52 -19.74 -1.41
C ILE A 101 0.35 -18.75 -1.35
N TYR A 102 0.48 -17.61 -2.00
CA TYR A 102 -0.47 -16.51 -1.79
C TYR A 102 -1.72 -16.62 -2.67
N GLU A 103 -1.61 -17.11 -3.90
CA GLU A 103 -2.78 -17.40 -4.73
C GLU A 103 -3.54 -18.62 -4.20
N GLY A 104 -2.82 -19.63 -3.69
CA GLY A 104 -3.42 -20.76 -2.95
C GLY A 104 -4.16 -20.34 -1.69
N ALA A 105 -3.74 -19.25 -1.05
CA ALA A 105 -4.44 -18.63 0.08
C ALA A 105 -5.60 -17.69 -0.34
N GLY A 106 -5.83 -17.51 -1.65
CA GLY A 106 -6.93 -16.71 -2.20
C GLY A 106 -6.59 -15.24 -2.46
N TYR A 107 -5.33 -14.83 -2.37
CA TYR A 107 -4.90 -13.48 -2.71
C TYR A 107 -4.61 -13.34 -4.20
N GLN A 108 -4.98 -12.22 -4.78
CA GLN A 108 -4.50 -11.84 -6.11
C GLN A 108 -3.05 -11.36 -6.01
N VAL A 109 -2.17 -11.90 -6.86
CA VAL A 109 -0.79 -11.46 -7.01
C VAL A 109 -0.61 -10.83 -8.40
N MET A 110 -0.03 -9.63 -8.45
CA MET A 110 0.31 -8.92 -9.68
C MET A 110 1.81 -8.72 -9.75
N GLU A 111 2.41 -9.05 -10.88
CA GLU A 111 3.82 -8.78 -11.17
C GLU A 111 3.96 -7.45 -11.91
N VAL A 112 4.83 -6.58 -11.43
CA VAL A 112 5.04 -5.28 -12.06
C VAL A 112 6.52 -4.86 -12.02
N SER A 113 6.88 -3.95 -12.91
CA SER A 113 8.13 -3.20 -12.83
C SER A 113 7.85 -1.72 -13.08
N ALA A 114 8.03 -0.90 -12.04
CA ALA A 114 7.93 0.54 -12.17
C ALA A 114 9.03 1.13 -13.09
N LEU A 115 10.12 0.39 -13.32
CA LEU A 115 11.24 0.82 -14.17
C LEU A 115 10.94 0.57 -15.64
N THR A 116 10.46 -0.64 -15.99
CA THR A 116 10.21 -1.03 -17.38
C THR A 116 8.80 -0.69 -17.87
N GLY A 117 7.87 -0.45 -16.95
CA GLY A 117 6.45 -0.22 -17.24
C GLY A 117 5.63 -1.51 -17.31
N GLU A 118 6.24 -2.67 -17.11
CA GLU A 118 5.54 -3.97 -17.13
C GLU A 118 4.49 -4.03 -16.02
N GLY A 119 3.26 -4.47 -16.35
CA GLY A 119 2.14 -4.62 -15.44
C GLY A 119 1.55 -3.31 -14.89
N ILE A 120 2.08 -2.14 -15.30
CA ILE A 120 1.63 -0.84 -14.77
C ILE A 120 0.23 -0.46 -15.26
N ASP A 121 -0.11 -0.81 -16.49
CA ASP A 121 -1.44 -0.50 -17.03
C ASP A 121 -2.52 -1.33 -16.34
N GLU A 122 -2.27 -2.61 -16.07
CA GLU A 122 -3.15 -3.49 -15.31
C GLU A 122 -3.32 -2.99 -13.87
N LEU A 123 -2.23 -2.58 -13.22
CA LEU A 123 -2.29 -2.01 -11.88
C LEU A 123 -3.08 -0.68 -11.87
N ARG A 124 -2.91 0.15 -12.91
CA ARG A 124 -3.66 1.41 -13.07
C ARG A 124 -5.16 1.15 -13.19
N GLU A 125 -5.57 0.17 -14.01
CA GLU A 125 -6.97 -0.22 -14.14
C GLU A 125 -7.53 -0.75 -12.82
N ALA A 126 -6.75 -1.57 -12.08
CA ALA A 126 -7.15 -2.08 -10.77
C ALA A 126 -7.31 -0.97 -9.70
N CYS A 127 -6.64 0.16 -9.86
CA CYS A 127 -6.79 1.34 -8.99
C CYS A 127 -7.96 2.24 -9.41
N ARG A 128 -8.40 2.19 -10.66
CA ARG A 128 -9.36 3.16 -11.23
C ARG A 128 -10.70 3.15 -10.50
N GLY A 129 -11.14 4.34 -10.10
CA GLY A 129 -12.42 4.53 -9.40
C GLY A 129 -12.46 4.01 -7.96
N HIS A 130 -11.31 3.63 -7.39
CA HIS A 130 -11.20 3.11 -6.04
C HIS A 130 -10.42 4.05 -5.12
N VAL A 131 -10.83 4.09 -3.86
CA VAL A 131 -9.99 4.63 -2.78
C VAL A 131 -8.99 3.55 -2.39
N ALA A 132 -7.78 3.64 -2.92
CA ALA A 132 -6.75 2.61 -2.79
C ALA A 132 -5.64 3.03 -1.81
N LEU A 133 -5.17 2.08 -1.00
CA LEU A 133 -3.99 2.23 -0.17
C LEU A 133 -2.82 1.48 -0.82
N LEU A 134 -1.71 2.17 -1.11
CA LEU A 134 -0.45 1.53 -1.46
C LEU A 134 0.44 1.46 -0.21
N SER A 135 0.77 0.25 0.23
CA SER A 135 1.58 0.00 1.43
C SER A 135 2.69 -1.02 1.16
N GLY A 136 3.71 -1.04 1.97
CA GLY A 136 4.86 -1.95 1.87
C GLY A 136 6.07 -1.39 2.61
N VAL A 137 7.12 -2.19 2.75
CA VAL A 137 8.37 -1.78 3.42
C VAL A 137 9.10 -0.66 2.67
N SER A 138 10.11 -0.07 3.30
CA SER A 138 10.98 0.90 2.63
C SER A 138 11.77 0.21 1.50
N GLY A 139 11.99 0.91 0.39
CA GLY A 139 12.80 0.40 -0.72
C GLY A 139 12.09 -0.47 -1.75
N VAL A 140 10.86 -0.96 -1.51
CA VAL A 140 10.10 -1.78 -2.50
C VAL A 140 9.62 -1.01 -3.74
N GLY A 141 9.81 0.30 -3.77
CA GLY A 141 9.50 1.12 -4.94
C GLY A 141 8.11 1.75 -4.97
N LYS A 142 7.46 1.96 -3.81
CA LYS A 142 6.13 2.61 -3.74
C LYS A 142 6.06 3.95 -4.46
N SER A 143 7.02 4.84 -4.21
CA SER A 143 7.06 6.16 -4.86
C SER A 143 7.26 6.07 -6.38
N SER A 144 8.08 5.12 -6.82
CA SER A 144 8.28 4.85 -8.26
C SER A 144 7.01 4.33 -8.92
N LEU A 145 6.29 3.44 -8.24
CA LEU A 145 5.00 2.93 -8.71
C LEU A 145 3.95 4.05 -8.80
N ILE A 146 3.84 4.91 -7.78
CA ILE A 146 2.91 6.06 -7.82
C ILE A 146 3.22 6.95 -9.02
N LYS A 147 4.49 7.24 -9.27
CA LYS A 147 4.92 8.05 -10.41
C LYS A 147 4.68 7.34 -11.75
N ALA A 148 4.81 6.02 -11.83
CA ALA A 148 4.51 5.24 -13.02
C ALA A 148 3.00 5.16 -13.29
N LEU A 149 2.19 5.08 -12.24
CA LEU A 149 0.72 5.09 -12.35
C LEU A 149 0.19 6.45 -12.80
N ASP A 150 0.73 7.53 -12.25
CA ASP A 150 0.37 8.90 -12.62
C ASP A 150 1.61 9.81 -12.58
N PRO A 151 2.20 10.13 -13.74
CA PRO A 151 3.37 11.00 -13.82
C PRO A 151 3.14 12.44 -13.32
N SER A 152 1.89 12.87 -13.20
CA SER A 152 1.55 14.20 -12.68
C SER A 152 1.69 14.29 -11.16
N LEU A 153 1.66 13.14 -10.49
CA LEU A 153 1.88 13.07 -9.06
C LEU A 153 3.37 13.17 -8.74
N ASP A 154 3.70 14.11 -7.88
CA ASP A 154 5.01 14.17 -7.24
C ASP A 154 4.87 13.59 -5.82
N PRO A 155 5.01 12.27 -5.65
CA PRO A 155 4.97 11.69 -4.33
C PRO A 155 6.16 12.29 -3.58
N ARG A 156 5.89 13.09 -2.54
CA ARG A 156 6.94 13.55 -1.63
C ARG A 156 7.67 12.30 -1.14
N VAL A 157 8.83 12.06 -1.72
CA VAL A 157 9.78 11.08 -1.22
C VAL A 157 10.19 11.67 0.13
N GLY A 158 9.57 11.20 1.21
CA GLY A 158 10.07 11.52 2.53
C GLY A 158 11.53 11.17 2.50
N GLU A 159 12.40 12.12 2.80
CA GLU A 159 13.83 11.89 2.96
C GLU A 159 13.96 10.60 3.74
N ILE A 160 14.68 9.63 3.16
CA ILE A 160 15.00 8.38 3.83
C ILE A 160 15.69 8.85 5.10
N SER A 161 15.00 8.73 6.23
CA SER A 161 15.63 9.04 7.50
C SER A 161 16.79 8.05 7.62
N GLU A 162 18.00 8.53 7.52
CA GLU A 162 19.26 7.81 7.75
C GLU A 162 19.37 7.28 9.20
N ALA A 163 18.26 7.26 9.93
CA ALA A 163 18.15 6.92 11.35
C ALA A 163 18.21 5.42 11.65
N HIS A 164 18.58 4.54 10.72
CA HIS A 164 18.71 3.10 11.00
C HIS A 164 20.10 2.51 10.69
N THR A 165 21.15 3.32 10.69
CA THR A 165 22.54 2.81 10.65
C THR A 165 23.21 2.80 12.03
N GLN A 166 22.46 2.88 13.13
CA GLN A 166 22.99 2.70 14.48
C GLN A 166 22.34 1.50 15.16
N GLY A 167 22.92 0.36 14.97
CA GLY A 167 22.55 -0.91 15.61
C GLY A 167 23.70 -1.91 15.53
N LYS A 168 24.95 -1.43 15.77
CA LYS A 168 26.09 -2.28 16.12
C LYS A 168 26.61 -1.81 17.47
N HIS A 169 26.21 -2.53 18.50
CA HIS A 169 27.05 -2.96 19.62
C HIS A 169 26.33 -4.06 20.35
#